data_3ad5bed10941891fa1b132957e47e9d2
#
_entry.id   3ad5bed10941891fa1b132957e47e9d2
#
_cell.length_a   1.000
_cell.length_b   1.000
_cell.length_c   1.000
_cell.angle_alpha   90.00
_cell.angle_beta   90.00
_cell.angle_gamma   90.00
#
_symmetry.space_group_name_H-M   'P 1'
#
loop_
_entity.id
_entity.type
_entity.pdbx_description
1 polymer ?
#
loop_
_entity_poly.entity_id
_entity_poly.type
_entity_poly.pdbx_seq_one_letter_code
_entity_poly.pdbx_strand_id
1 'polypeptide(L)'
;MSYKEFMFIDKMPTFQIRIEENKNNASHNYNVGADKHLLIVGPNIINKNMEYILFHEFTHMFDVMTISAKNPSVYFANRGFTEYHASQIELLKLLGSKNKSDNLSFSLTQTVETAIGITTVLEYISKLRDTVKWEIKEEGFPDNLATLSTALGMIFNHLGRISICQLYANDYDLFKEELEDLDFAVNFLGKDFSKIVSLAKGFLNNQGIANFGILFYPIAYELVKKHEKQSL
;
A
#
# COMPACT_ATOMS: atom_id res chain seq x y z
N MET A 1 7.91 -12.18 -16.55
CA MET A 1 8.12 -10.74 -16.79
C MET A 1 8.71 -10.13 -15.54
N SER A 2 9.82 -9.40 -15.67
CA SER A 2 10.46 -8.74 -14.51
C SER A 2 9.68 -7.50 -14.07
N TYR A 3 9.88 -7.06 -12.81
CA TYR A 3 9.31 -5.81 -12.32
C TYR A 3 9.74 -4.58 -13.15
N LYS A 4 10.99 -4.56 -13.61
CA LYS A 4 11.52 -3.47 -14.46
C LYS A 4 10.77 -3.34 -15.79
N GLU A 5 10.52 -4.45 -16.46
CA GLU A 5 9.74 -4.49 -17.69
C GLU A 5 8.30 -4.05 -17.43
N PHE A 6 7.69 -4.53 -16.35
CA PHE A 6 6.32 -4.17 -15.97
C PHE A 6 6.17 -2.67 -15.74
N MET A 7 7.13 -2.04 -15.05
CA MET A 7 7.09 -0.63 -14.67
C MET A 7 7.67 0.32 -15.73
N PHE A 8 8.27 -0.21 -16.82
CA PHE A 8 9.03 0.58 -17.82
C PHE A 8 10.15 1.42 -17.19
N ILE A 9 10.95 0.79 -16.33
CA ILE A 9 12.07 1.44 -15.63
C ILE A 9 13.40 0.75 -15.93
N ASP A 10 14.47 1.53 -16.00
CA ASP A 10 15.81 1.02 -16.30
C ASP A 10 16.55 0.55 -15.05
N LYS A 11 16.26 1.18 -13.90
CA LYS A 11 17.04 0.98 -12.67
C LYS A 11 16.14 0.62 -11.47
N MET A 12 16.67 -0.24 -10.62
CA MET A 12 16.21 -0.51 -9.27
C MET A 12 17.36 -0.27 -8.29
N PRO A 13 17.09 0.06 -7.03
CA PRO A 13 18.15 0.11 -6.03
C PRO A 13 18.74 -1.27 -5.82
N THR A 14 19.98 -1.34 -5.37
CA THR A 14 20.56 -2.58 -4.87
C THR A 14 19.92 -2.95 -3.56
N PHE A 15 19.62 -4.22 -3.36
CA PHE A 15 19.00 -4.73 -2.14
C PHE A 15 19.57 -6.08 -1.73
N GLN A 16 19.46 -6.39 -0.45
CA GLN A 16 19.74 -7.70 0.10
C GLN A 16 18.42 -8.49 0.21
N ILE A 17 18.51 -9.81 0.07
CA ILE A 17 17.37 -10.72 0.27
C ILE A 17 17.65 -11.57 1.51
N ARG A 18 16.66 -11.71 2.38
CA ARG A 18 16.65 -12.65 3.50
C ARG A 18 15.38 -13.49 3.45
N ILE A 19 15.54 -14.81 3.51
CA ILE A 19 14.41 -15.75 3.64
C ILE A 19 14.17 -15.97 5.13
N GLU A 20 12.93 -15.85 5.56
CA GLU A 20 12.49 -16.11 6.94
C GLU A 20 11.43 -17.21 6.95
N GLU A 21 11.77 -18.38 7.50
CA GLU A 21 10.95 -19.60 7.50
C GLU A 21 9.55 -19.40 8.09
N ASN A 22 9.42 -18.54 9.10
CA ASN A 22 8.16 -18.30 9.80
C ASN A 22 7.32 -17.17 9.19
N LYS A 23 7.73 -16.60 8.06
CA LYS A 23 7.02 -15.50 7.42
C LYS A 23 6.12 -16.02 6.30
N ASN A 24 4.87 -15.56 6.27
CA ASN A 24 3.90 -15.93 5.24
C ASN A 24 3.73 -14.91 4.11
N ASN A 25 4.46 -13.78 4.18
CA ASN A 25 4.42 -12.68 3.21
C ASN A 25 5.84 -12.21 2.86
N ALA A 26 5.95 -11.10 2.14
CA ALA A 26 7.19 -10.36 2.00
C ALA A 26 7.12 -9.03 2.75
N SER A 27 8.27 -8.40 2.99
CA SER A 27 8.35 -7.01 3.46
C SER A 27 9.64 -6.37 3.03
N HIS A 28 9.58 -5.08 2.74
CA HIS A 28 10.72 -4.23 2.46
C HIS A 28 11.10 -3.40 3.68
N ASN A 29 12.35 -3.49 4.09
CA ASN A 29 12.93 -2.64 5.13
C ASN A 29 13.97 -1.69 4.51
N TYR A 30 13.82 -0.40 4.79
CA TYR A 30 14.76 0.62 4.33
C TYR A 30 15.48 1.29 5.48
N ASN A 31 16.81 1.19 5.49
CA ASN A 31 17.63 1.95 6.40
C ASN A 31 18.04 3.27 5.75
N VAL A 32 17.35 4.35 6.12
CA VAL A 32 17.54 5.69 5.54
C VAL A 32 18.98 6.19 5.75
N GLY A 33 19.58 5.96 6.94
CA GLY A 33 20.92 6.43 7.27
C GLY A 33 22.03 5.74 6.47
N ALA A 34 21.84 4.46 6.14
CA ALA A 34 22.81 3.65 5.40
C ALA A 34 22.48 3.53 3.90
N ASP A 35 21.32 4.03 3.46
CA ASP A 35 20.78 3.84 2.10
C ASP A 35 20.77 2.37 1.68
N LYS A 36 20.26 1.51 2.57
CA LYS A 36 20.23 0.07 2.34
C LYS A 36 18.81 -0.47 2.32
N HIS A 37 18.54 -1.28 1.32
CA HIS A 37 17.27 -1.99 1.15
C HIS A 37 17.45 -3.46 1.52
N LEU A 38 16.52 -3.98 2.32
CA LEU A 38 16.42 -5.39 2.67
C LEU A 38 15.03 -5.90 2.32
N LEU A 39 14.95 -6.89 1.44
CA LEU A 39 13.75 -7.64 1.14
C LEU A 39 13.72 -8.90 2.00
N ILE A 40 12.71 -9.04 2.84
CA ILE A 40 12.48 -10.25 3.64
C ILE A 40 11.34 -11.01 2.99
N VAL A 41 11.54 -12.30 2.70
CA VAL A 41 10.60 -13.12 1.95
C VAL A 41 10.30 -14.39 2.70
N GLY A 42 9.03 -14.71 2.87
CA GLY A 42 8.60 -16.01 3.37
C GLY A 42 8.67 -17.09 2.29
N PRO A 43 8.95 -18.37 2.65
CA PRO A 43 9.08 -19.46 1.69
C PRO A 43 7.85 -19.67 0.79
N ASN A 44 6.66 -19.43 1.35
CA ASN A 44 5.39 -19.60 0.62
C ASN A 44 5.26 -18.63 -0.57
N ILE A 45 5.86 -17.44 -0.50
CA ILE A 45 5.82 -16.46 -1.59
C ILE A 45 6.60 -16.94 -2.80
N ILE A 46 7.75 -17.59 -2.56
CA ILE A 46 8.61 -18.16 -3.61
C ILE A 46 7.96 -19.42 -4.20
N ASN A 47 7.44 -20.29 -3.35
CA ASN A 47 6.93 -21.62 -3.75
C ASN A 47 5.56 -21.56 -4.45
N LYS A 48 4.73 -20.54 -4.16
CA LYS A 48 3.38 -20.42 -4.71
C LYS A 48 3.25 -19.42 -5.85
N ASN A 49 4.37 -18.91 -6.37
CA ASN A 49 4.38 -17.93 -7.45
C ASN A 49 3.55 -16.66 -7.13
N MET A 50 3.61 -16.18 -5.89
CA MET A 50 2.89 -14.99 -5.42
C MET A 50 3.63 -13.70 -5.81
N GLU A 51 3.95 -13.56 -7.10
CA GLU A 51 4.74 -12.44 -7.63
C GLU A 51 4.12 -11.06 -7.31
N TYR A 52 2.79 -10.97 -7.23
CA TYR A 52 2.12 -9.70 -6.94
C TYR A 52 2.54 -9.10 -5.59
N ILE A 53 2.85 -9.93 -4.58
CA ILE A 53 3.36 -9.49 -3.28
C ILE A 53 4.79 -8.93 -3.43
N LEU A 54 5.63 -9.58 -4.24
CA LEU A 54 6.98 -9.07 -4.51
C LEU A 54 6.93 -7.75 -5.29
N PHE A 55 5.95 -7.58 -6.19
CA PHE A 55 5.76 -6.35 -6.93
C PHE A 55 5.38 -5.19 -6.00
N HIS A 56 4.59 -5.43 -4.96
CA HIS A 56 4.32 -4.47 -3.89
C HIS A 56 5.63 -3.99 -3.23
N GLU A 57 6.46 -4.91 -2.77
CA GLU A 57 7.72 -4.59 -2.09
C GLU A 57 8.74 -3.90 -3.01
N PHE A 58 8.81 -4.33 -4.27
CA PHE A 58 9.65 -3.67 -5.26
C PHE A 58 9.19 -2.24 -5.57
N THR A 59 7.89 -1.97 -5.49
CA THR A 59 7.36 -0.62 -5.65
C THR A 59 7.81 0.28 -4.51
N HIS A 60 7.80 -0.20 -3.26
CA HIS A 60 8.39 0.54 -2.15
C HIS A 60 9.87 0.88 -2.39
N MET A 61 10.68 -0.07 -2.87
CA MET A 61 12.08 0.18 -3.17
C MET A 61 12.24 1.24 -4.27
N PHE A 62 11.45 1.15 -5.32
CA PHE A 62 11.47 2.11 -6.43
C PHE A 62 11.06 3.51 -5.97
N ASP A 63 9.99 3.63 -5.20
CA ASP A 63 9.49 4.91 -4.68
C ASP A 63 10.51 5.56 -3.74
N VAL A 64 11.12 4.78 -2.86
CA VAL A 64 12.20 5.28 -1.99
C VAL A 64 13.35 5.86 -2.81
N MET A 65 13.80 5.13 -3.83
CA MET A 65 14.90 5.57 -4.71
C MET A 65 14.55 6.86 -5.48
N THR A 66 13.32 6.98 -5.94
CA THR A 66 12.91 8.08 -6.85
C THR A 66 12.39 9.31 -6.12
N ILE A 67 11.75 9.14 -4.96
CA ILE A 67 11.06 10.22 -4.25
C ILE A 67 11.85 10.69 -3.03
N SER A 68 12.36 9.77 -2.22
CA SER A 68 12.91 10.11 -0.89
C SER A 68 14.32 10.70 -0.94
N ALA A 69 15.11 10.40 -1.97
CA ALA A 69 16.46 10.91 -2.18
C ALA A 69 17.33 10.90 -0.89
N LYS A 70 17.22 9.86 -0.07
CA LYS A 70 17.93 9.69 1.24
C LYS A 70 17.55 10.71 2.32
N ASN A 71 16.47 11.46 2.14
CA ASN A 71 16.01 12.43 3.11
C ASN A 71 14.95 11.81 4.03
N PRO A 72 15.23 11.66 5.36
CA PRO A 72 14.28 11.04 6.29
C PRO A 72 12.92 11.72 6.36
N SER A 73 12.89 13.06 6.31
CA SER A 73 11.62 13.81 6.36
C SER A 73 10.79 13.61 5.08
N VAL A 74 11.44 13.56 3.91
CA VAL A 74 10.78 13.27 2.64
C VAL A 74 10.30 11.82 2.60
N TYR A 75 11.11 10.88 3.11
CA TYR A 75 10.71 9.48 3.25
C TYR A 75 9.46 9.35 4.12
N PHE A 76 9.45 9.97 5.30
CA PHE A 76 8.31 9.94 6.20
C PHE A 76 7.06 10.58 5.56
N ALA A 77 7.22 11.75 4.93
CA ALA A 77 6.12 12.45 4.27
C ALA A 77 5.44 11.66 3.14
N ASN A 78 6.18 10.74 2.51
CA ASN A 78 5.68 9.96 1.39
C ASN A 78 5.26 8.51 1.77
N ARG A 79 5.32 8.14 3.06
CA ARG A 79 4.95 6.76 3.48
C ARG A 79 3.54 6.36 3.05
N GLY A 80 2.56 7.22 3.24
CA GLY A 80 1.20 6.94 2.79
C GLY A 80 1.11 6.78 1.26
N PHE A 81 1.82 7.62 0.50
CA PHE A 81 1.86 7.49 -0.96
C PHE A 81 2.52 6.18 -1.40
N THR A 82 3.63 5.77 -0.78
CA THR A 82 4.30 4.53 -1.20
C THR A 82 3.43 3.29 -0.97
N GLU A 83 2.63 3.25 0.10
CA GLU A 83 1.65 2.18 0.33
C GLU A 83 0.52 2.21 -0.72
N TYR A 84 -0.01 3.40 -1.00
CA TYR A 84 -1.01 3.62 -2.04
C TYR A 84 -0.52 3.11 -3.41
N HIS A 85 0.68 3.52 -3.84
CA HIS A 85 1.24 3.13 -5.12
C HIS A 85 1.60 1.64 -5.17
N ALA A 86 2.21 1.10 -4.11
CA ALA A 86 2.56 -0.32 -4.04
C ALA A 86 1.34 -1.22 -4.19
N SER A 87 0.22 -0.87 -3.57
CA SER A 87 -1.01 -1.66 -3.67
C SER A 87 -1.72 -1.53 -5.03
N GLN A 88 -1.53 -0.42 -5.76
CA GLN A 88 -1.96 -0.31 -7.15
C GLN A 88 -1.22 -1.32 -8.03
N ILE A 89 0.11 -1.36 -7.92
CA ILE A 89 0.95 -2.27 -8.70
C ILE A 89 0.70 -3.73 -8.31
N GLU A 90 0.53 -4.01 -7.03
CA GLU A 90 0.15 -5.32 -6.51
C GLU A 90 -1.16 -5.82 -7.15
N LEU A 91 -2.22 -4.99 -7.11
CA LEU A 91 -3.53 -5.40 -7.66
C LEU A 91 -3.48 -5.58 -9.17
N LEU A 92 -2.81 -4.70 -9.92
CA LEU A 92 -2.62 -4.88 -11.36
C LEU A 92 -1.92 -6.21 -11.67
N LYS A 93 -0.87 -6.55 -10.91
CA LYS A 93 -0.14 -7.80 -11.10
C LYS A 93 -0.98 -9.02 -10.74
N LEU A 94 -1.74 -8.96 -9.64
CA LEU A 94 -2.68 -10.01 -9.23
C LEU A 94 -3.74 -10.29 -10.30
N LEU A 95 -4.23 -9.23 -10.95
CA LEU A 95 -5.23 -9.31 -12.03
C LEU A 95 -4.64 -9.72 -13.39
N GLY A 96 -3.35 -10.02 -13.46
CA GLY A 96 -2.70 -10.53 -14.67
C GLY A 96 -2.31 -9.46 -15.68
N SER A 97 -2.27 -8.19 -15.29
CA SER A 97 -1.77 -7.11 -16.15
C SER A 97 -0.37 -7.41 -16.68
N LYS A 98 -0.13 -7.07 -17.95
CA LYS A 98 1.18 -7.24 -18.61
C LYS A 98 2.15 -6.11 -18.28
N ASN A 99 1.65 -4.94 -17.91
CA ASN A 99 2.44 -3.79 -17.49
C ASN A 99 1.53 -2.76 -16.80
N LYS A 100 2.13 -1.74 -16.16
CA LYS A 100 1.41 -0.71 -15.40
C LYS A 100 0.44 0.16 -16.23
N SER A 101 0.59 0.14 -17.56
CA SER A 101 -0.24 0.92 -18.49
C SER A 101 -1.14 0.03 -19.35
N ASP A 102 -1.27 -1.25 -18.99
CA ASP A 102 -2.12 -2.20 -19.70
C ASP A 102 -3.59 -1.75 -19.63
N ASN A 103 -4.31 -1.97 -20.73
CA ASN A 103 -5.75 -1.69 -20.77
C ASN A 103 -6.51 -2.85 -20.11
N LEU A 104 -6.46 -2.87 -18.79
CA LEU A 104 -7.09 -3.89 -17.97
C LEU A 104 -8.60 -3.69 -17.95
N SER A 105 -9.34 -4.79 -17.90
CA SER A 105 -10.79 -4.79 -17.69
C SER A 105 -11.17 -6.02 -16.88
N PHE A 106 -11.84 -5.85 -15.75
CA PHE A 106 -12.17 -6.95 -14.84
C PHE A 106 -13.51 -6.71 -14.12
N SER A 107 -14.06 -7.78 -13.51
CA SER A 107 -15.19 -7.68 -12.60
C SER A 107 -14.72 -7.85 -11.15
N LEU A 108 -15.32 -7.11 -10.23
CA LEU A 108 -15.08 -7.25 -8.80
C LEU A 108 -15.54 -8.62 -8.26
N THR A 109 -16.45 -9.28 -8.97
CA THR A 109 -16.92 -10.63 -8.62
C THR A 109 -16.07 -11.75 -9.23
N GLN A 110 -15.10 -11.45 -10.11
CA GLN A 110 -14.20 -12.49 -10.61
C GLN A 110 -13.31 -13.05 -9.51
N THR A 111 -12.97 -14.33 -9.63
CA THR A 111 -12.09 -15.01 -8.68
C THR A 111 -10.62 -14.78 -9.01
N VAL A 112 -9.82 -14.63 -7.95
CA VAL A 112 -8.35 -14.54 -8.01
C VAL A 112 -7.73 -15.50 -7.00
N GLU A 113 -6.56 -16.02 -7.32
CA GLU A 113 -5.77 -16.81 -6.39
C GLU A 113 -4.82 -15.90 -5.61
N THR A 114 -4.93 -15.94 -4.29
CA THR A 114 -4.15 -15.08 -3.38
C THR A 114 -3.37 -15.94 -2.38
N ALA A 115 -2.50 -15.32 -1.61
CA ALA A 115 -1.76 -15.99 -0.53
C ALA A 115 -2.67 -16.64 0.53
N ILE A 116 -3.90 -16.18 0.66
CA ILE A 116 -4.89 -16.70 1.60
C ILE A 116 -5.90 -17.67 0.96
N GLY A 117 -5.74 -17.99 -0.32
CA GLY A 117 -6.61 -18.89 -1.09
C GLY A 117 -7.34 -18.19 -2.23
N ILE A 118 -8.32 -18.89 -2.82
CA ILE A 118 -9.17 -18.36 -3.90
C ILE A 118 -10.26 -17.50 -3.26
N THR A 119 -10.44 -16.29 -3.78
CA THR A 119 -11.44 -15.32 -3.32
C THR A 119 -11.89 -14.45 -4.49
N THR A 120 -12.95 -13.67 -4.34
CA THR A 120 -13.28 -12.63 -5.33
C THR A 120 -12.37 -11.41 -5.14
N VAL A 121 -12.24 -10.58 -6.19
CA VAL A 121 -11.50 -9.32 -6.10
C VAL A 121 -12.12 -8.42 -5.03
N LEU A 122 -13.45 -8.34 -4.97
CA LEU A 122 -14.17 -7.56 -3.95
C LEU A 122 -13.81 -8.01 -2.53
N GLU A 123 -13.90 -9.31 -2.24
CA GLU A 123 -13.56 -9.86 -0.92
C GLU A 123 -12.09 -9.63 -0.56
N TYR A 124 -11.18 -9.76 -1.54
CA TYR A 124 -9.75 -9.49 -1.33
C TYR A 124 -9.49 -8.04 -0.88
N ILE A 125 -10.20 -7.08 -1.49
CA ILE A 125 -10.06 -5.64 -1.17
C ILE A 125 -10.76 -5.33 0.17
N SER A 126 -12.00 -5.80 0.34
CA SER A 126 -12.81 -5.53 1.54
C SER A 126 -12.21 -6.12 2.80
N LYS A 127 -11.57 -7.29 2.72
CA LYS A 127 -10.92 -7.93 3.88
C LYS A 127 -9.84 -7.04 4.51
N LEU A 128 -9.03 -6.34 3.70
CA LEU A 128 -8.02 -5.44 4.23
C LEU A 128 -8.66 -4.26 4.98
N ARG A 129 -9.68 -3.66 4.39
CA ARG A 129 -10.47 -2.58 5.01
C ARG A 129 -11.07 -3.04 6.36
N ASP A 130 -11.70 -4.20 6.37
CA ASP A 130 -12.39 -4.70 7.55
C ASP A 130 -11.39 -5.06 8.67
N THR A 131 -10.21 -5.57 8.32
CA THR A 131 -9.13 -5.82 9.28
C THR A 131 -8.70 -4.53 9.95
N VAL A 132 -8.34 -3.49 9.20
CA VAL A 132 -7.88 -2.22 9.79
C VAL A 132 -9.01 -1.49 10.53
N LYS A 133 -10.25 -1.58 10.04
CA LYS A 133 -11.44 -1.03 10.71
C LYS A 133 -11.67 -1.68 12.07
N TRP A 134 -11.37 -2.95 12.20
CA TRP A 134 -11.43 -3.68 13.46
C TRP A 134 -10.26 -3.30 14.38
N GLU A 135 -9.02 -3.34 13.90
CA GLU A 135 -7.83 -3.01 14.69
C GLU A 135 -7.88 -1.62 15.33
N ILE A 136 -8.31 -0.60 14.57
CA ILE A 136 -8.42 0.78 15.06
C ILE A 136 -9.44 0.93 16.22
N LYS A 137 -10.41 0.02 16.31
CA LYS A 137 -11.45 0.06 17.34
C LYS A 137 -11.09 -0.72 18.60
N GLU A 138 -10.02 -1.52 18.59
CA GLU A 138 -9.56 -2.26 19.74
C GLU A 138 -9.14 -1.32 20.87
N GLU A 139 -9.47 -1.72 22.10
CA GLU A 139 -9.07 -0.97 23.29
C GLU A 139 -7.55 -0.94 23.41
N GLY A 140 -6.99 0.26 23.58
CA GLY A 140 -5.54 0.47 23.67
C GLY A 140 -4.83 0.68 22.34
N PHE A 141 -5.54 0.63 21.20
CA PHE A 141 -4.93 0.91 19.89
C PHE A 141 -4.46 2.39 19.79
N PRO A 142 -3.24 2.64 19.26
CA PRO A 142 -2.21 1.66 18.89
C PRO A 142 -1.32 1.28 20.08
N ASP A 143 -0.98 -0.01 20.21
CA ASP A 143 -0.09 -0.49 21.27
C ASP A 143 1.32 0.10 21.19
N ASN A 144 1.76 0.37 19.97
CA ASN A 144 3.08 0.92 19.69
C ASN A 144 3.13 1.57 18.29
N LEU A 145 4.26 2.22 17.97
CA LEU A 145 4.45 2.88 16.66
C LEU A 145 4.44 1.90 15.48
N ALA A 146 4.77 0.64 15.68
CA ALA A 146 4.72 -0.36 14.60
C ALA A 146 3.28 -0.70 14.24
N THR A 147 2.39 -0.91 15.23
CA THR A 147 0.95 -1.12 14.99
C THR A 147 0.30 0.09 14.34
N LEU A 148 0.65 1.31 14.77
CA LEU A 148 0.19 2.53 14.11
C LEU A 148 0.62 2.59 12.65
N SER A 149 1.91 2.31 12.37
CA SER A 149 2.45 2.31 11.00
C SER A 149 1.77 1.26 10.12
N THR A 150 1.48 0.08 10.67
CA THR A 150 0.78 -1.01 9.96
C THR A 150 -0.64 -0.58 9.59
N ALA A 151 -1.40 -0.03 10.53
CA ALA A 151 -2.76 0.44 10.26
C ALA A 151 -2.80 1.56 9.21
N LEU A 152 -1.87 2.52 9.30
CA LEU A 152 -1.70 3.53 8.26
C LEU A 152 -1.44 2.90 6.90
N GLY A 153 -0.49 1.94 6.83
CA GLY A 153 -0.20 1.20 5.61
C GLY A 153 -1.45 0.52 5.03
N MET A 154 -2.22 -0.17 5.84
CA MET A 154 -3.44 -0.85 5.40
C MET A 154 -4.51 0.11 4.86
N ILE A 155 -4.69 1.29 5.48
CA ILE A 155 -5.62 2.32 4.98
C ILE A 155 -5.21 2.79 3.58
N PHE A 156 -3.93 3.10 3.37
CA PHE A 156 -3.45 3.59 2.08
C PHE A 156 -3.36 2.48 1.03
N ASN A 157 -3.10 1.24 1.43
CA ASN A 157 -3.21 0.07 0.55
C ASN A 157 -4.64 -0.12 0.05
N HIS A 158 -5.63 0.05 0.93
CA HIS A 158 -7.03 0.00 0.52
C HIS A 158 -7.37 1.10 -0.49
N LEU A 159 -6.94 2.35 -0.25
CA LEU A 159 -7.12 3.46 -1.20
C LEU A 159 -6.47 3.17 -2.56
N GLY A 160 -5.26 2.61 -2.59
CA GLY A 160 -4.58 2.24 -3.83
C GLY A 160 -5.36 1.20 -4.62
N ARG A 161 -5.89 0.17 -3.95
CA ARG A 161 -6.72 -0.85 -4.60
C ARG A 161 -8.03 -0.28 -5.13
N ILE A 162 -8.73 0.57 -4.35
CA ILE A 162 -9.94 1.26 -4.83
C ILE A 162 -9.64 2.06 -6.10
N SER A 163 -8.54 2.78 -6.15
CA SER A 163 -8.20 3.61 -7.30
C SER A 163 -8.00 2.81 -8.60
N ILE A 164 -7.51 1.57 -8.51
CA ILE A 164 -7.43 0.64 -9.65
C ILE A 164 -8.82 0.14 -10.03
N CYS A 165 -9.68 -0.14 -9.06
CA CYS A 165 -11.08 -0.52 -9.34
C CYS A 165 -11.84 0.61 -10.03
N GLN A 166 -11.65 1.86 -9.61
CA GLN A 166 -12.24 3.04 -10.26
C GLN A 166 -11.83 3.19 -11.74
N LEU A 167 -10.61 2.78 -12.07
CA LEU A 167 -10.09 2.90 -13.44
C LEU A 167 -10.54 1.75 -14.35
N TYR A 168 -10.65 0.53 -13.80
CA TYR A 168 -10.64 -0.67 -14.64
C TYR A 168 -11.76 -1.68 -14.34
N ALA A 169 -12.48 -1.58 -13.20
CA ALA A 169 -13.55 -2.52 -12.90
C ALA A 169 -14.85 -2.13 -13.64
N ASN A 170 -15.41 -3.09 -14.38
CA ASN A 170 -16.61 -2.87 -15.19
C ASN A 170 -17.89 -2.66 -14.36
N ASP A 171 -17.87 -3.16 -13.14
CA ASP A 171 -18.99 -3.19 -12.19
C ASP A 171 -18.71 -2.33 -10.94
N TYR A 172 -17.75 -1.40 -11.03
CA TYR A 172 -17.36 -0.55 -9.90
C TYR A 172 -18.55 0.17 -9.27
N ASP A 173 -19.43 0.76 -10.07
CA ASP A 173 -20.57 1.54 -9.58
C ASP A 173 -21.55 0.72 -8.75
N LEU A 174 -21.63 -0.60 -8.96
CA LEU A 174 -22.48 -1.51 -8.18
C LEU A 174 -21.96 -1.73 -6.75
N PHE A 175 -20.66 -1.61 -6.54
CA PHE A 175 -19.97 -1.89 -5.26
C PHE A 175 -19.32 -0.65 -4.65
N LYS A 176 -19.52 0.52 -5.25
CA LYS A 176 -18.87 1.77 -4.86
C LYS A 176 -19.11 2.13 -3.41
N GLU A 177 -20.35 2.07 -2.93
CA GLU A 177 -20.70 2.40 -1.54
C GLU A 177 -19.97 1.50 -0.54
N GLU A 178 -19.84 0.21 -0.86
CA GLU A 178 -19.09 -0.72 -0.02
C GLU A 178 -17.58 -0.42 -0.03
N LEU A 179 -17.00 -0.23 -1.23
CA LEU A 179 -15.55 0.00 -1.38
C LEU A 179 -15.10 1.33 -0.79
N GLU A 180 -15.90 2.38 -0.94
CA GLU A 180 -15.60 3.74 -0.48
C GLU A 180 -16.08 4.01 0.98
N ASP A 181 -16.50 2.98 1.75
CA ASP A 181 -16.77 3.13 3.20
C ASP A 181 -15.45 3.39 3.96
N LEU A 182 -15.08 4.66 4.04
CA LEU A 182 -13.86 5.17 4.67
C LEU A 182 -14.13 5.98 5.93
N ASP A 183 -15.36 5.98 6.45
CA ASP A 183 -15.73 6.75 7.64
C ASP A 183 -14.85 6.43 8.85
N PHE A 184 -14.48 5.16 9.03
CA PHE A 184 -13.56 4.74 10.08
C PHE A 184 -12.18 5.42 9.95
N ALA A 185 -11.67 5.55 8.73
CA ALA A 185 -10.37 6.19 8.45
C ALA A 185 -10.46 7.72 8.63
N VAL A 186 -11.56 8.34 8.21
CA VAL A 186 -11.82 9.79 8.44
C VAL A 186 -11.91 10.08 9.95
N ASN A 187 -12.57 9.24 10.70
CA ASN A 187 -12.68 9.38 12.16
C ASN A 187 -11.33 9.19 12.85
N PHE A 188 -10.49 8.30 12.37
CA PHE A 188 -9.18 8.02 12.92
C PHE A 188 -8.12 9.06 12.53
N LEU A 189 -8.04 9.41 11.22
CA LEU A 189 -7.03 10.30 10.65
C LEU A 189 -7.41 11.78 10.67
N GLY A 190 -8.68 12.08 10.94
CA GLY A 190 -9.20 13.43 10.94
C GLY A 190 -9.70 13.90 9.57
N LYS A 191 -10.36 15.07 9.56
CA LYS A 191 -11.07 15.60 8.38
C LYS A 191 -10.16 15.86 7.18
N ASP A 192 -8.89 16.17 7.41
CA ASP A 192 -7.95 16.44 6.31
C ASP A 192 -7.64 15.19 5.48
N PHE A 193 -7.89 13.98 6.00
CA PHE A 193 -7.80 12.74 5.24
C PHE A 193 -8.75 12.72 4.03
N SER A 194 -9.92 13.35 4.11
CA SER A 194 -10.84 13.47 2.96
C SER A 194 -10.21 14.19 1.76
N LYS A 195 -9.25 15.08 1.98
CA LYS A 195 -8.50 15.75 0.91
C LYS A 195 -7.58 14.76 0.19
N ILE A 196 -6.96 13.85 0.96
CA ILE A 196 -6.13 12.77 0.39
C ILE A 196 -7.01 11.82 -0.43
N VAL A 197 -8.17 11.40 0.09
CA VAL A 197 -9.13 10.55 -0.65
C VAL A 197 -9.54 11.20 -1.96
N SER A 198 -9.80 12.52 -1.95
CA SER A 198 -10.16 13.26 -3.16
C SER A 198 -9.02 13.35 -4.19
N LEU A 199 -7.77 13.35 -3.74
CA LEU A 199 -6.57 13.35 -4.58
C LEU A 199 -6.22 11.94 -5.10
N ALA A 200 -6.46 10.90 -4.29
CA ALA A 200 -6.06 9.52 -4.52
C ALA A 200 -6.95 8.82 -5.58
N LYS A 201 -6.90 9.30 -6.82
CA LYS A 201 -7.65 8.77 -7.96
C LYS A 201 -6.69 8.34 -9.06
N GLY A 202 -6.53 7.02 -9.24
CA GLY A 202 -5.61 6.47 -10.23
C GLY A 202 -4.14 6.78 -9.95
N PHE A 203 -3.29 6.74 -10.98
CA PHE A 203 -1.87 7.02 -10.85
C PHE A 203 -1.60 8.51 -10.72
N LEU A 204 -0.86 8.89 -9.69
CA LEU A 204 -0.51 10.30 -9.47
C LEU A 204 0.74 10.69 -10.26
N ASN A 205 0.72 11.89 -10.84
CA ASN A 205 1.91 12.53 -11.39
C ASN A 205 2.77 13.16 -10.28
N ASN A 206 3.93 13.70 -10.61
CA ASN A 206 4.85 14.29 -9.64
C ASN A 206 4.22 15.37 -8.75
N GLN A 207 3.33 16.21 -9.30
CA GLN A 207 2.61 17.23 -8.51
C GLN A 207 1.61 16.59 -7.56
N GLY A 208 0.89 15.56 -8.01
CA GLY A 208 -0.02 14.77 -7.18
C GLY A 208 0.71 14.09 -6.02
N ILE A 209 1.87 13.50 -6.27
CA ILE A 209 2.72 12.88 -5.24
C ILE A 209 3.17 13.91 -4.21
N ALA A 210 3.65 15.07 -4.65
CA ALA A 210 4.06 16.15 -3.75
C ALA A 210 2.89 16.65 -2.89
N ASN A 211 1.72 16.86 -3.48
CA ASN A 211 0.51 17.26 -2.77
C ASN A 211 0.06 16.19 -1.76
N PHE A 212 0.17 14.91 -2.12
CA PHE A 212 -0.12 13.80 -1.21
C PHE A 212 0.78 13.86 0.04
N GLY A 213 2.08 14.02 -0.15
CA GLY A 213 3.04 14.16 0.96
C GLY A 213 2.76 15.37 1.86
N ILE A 214 2.40 16.52 1.27
CA ILE A 214 2.02 17.74 2.01
C ILE A 214 0.77 17.51 2.88
N LEU A 215 -0.21 16.77 2.38
CA LEU A 215 -1.43 16.44 3.13
C LEU A 215 -1.20 15.35 4.18
N PHE A 216 -0.40 14.34 3.85
CA PHE A 216 -0.15 13.19 4.72
C PHE A 216 0.73 13.54 5.92
N TYR A 217 1.80 14.31 5.71
CA TYR A 217 2.80 14.60 6.75
C TYR A 217 2.20 15.13 8.06
N PRO A 218 1.36 16.18 8.07
CA PRO A 218 0.79 16.68 9.30
C PRO A 218 -0.12 15.67 10.01
N ILE A 219 -0.89 14.87 9.26
CA ILE A 219 -1.75 13.81 9.83
C ILE A 219 -0.88 12.78 10.57
N ALA A 220 0.13 12.24 9.89
CA ALA A 220 1.02 11.22 10.46
C ALA A 220 1.82 11.77 11.66
N TYR A 221 2.31 13.02 11.56
CA TYR A 221 3.05 13.68 12.64
C TYR A 221 2.20 13.83 13.92
N GLU A 222 0.96 14.30 13.79
CA GLU A 222 0.07 14.46 14.96
C GLU A 222 -0.31 13.12 15.59
N LEU A 223 -0.49 12.06 14.80
CA LEU A 223 -0.73 10.71 15.32
C LEU A 223 0.45 10.18 16.13
N VAL A 224 1.67 10.30 15.60
CA VAL A 224 2.90 9.89 16.31
C VAL A 224 3.04 10.66 17.60
N LYS A 225 2.89 11.99 17.56
CA LYS A 225 3.00 12.86 18.73
C LYS A 225 1.94 12.58 19.81
N LYS A 226 0.73 12.23 19.40
CA LYS A 226 -0.34 11.81 20.31
C LYS A 226 0.01 10.52 21.01
N HIS A 227 0.53 9.55 20.27
CA HIS A 227 0.94 8.26 20.83
C HIS A 227 2.12 8.40 21.82
N GLU A 228 3.15 9.18 21.49
CA GLU A 228 4.28 9.44 22.40
C GLU A 228 3.84 10.05 23.74
N LYS A 229 2.84 10.93 23.74
CA LYS A 229 2.29 11.52 24.96
C LYS A 229 1.47 10.55 25.83
N GLN A 230 0.91 9.51 25.23
CA GLN A 230 0.16 8.48 25.95
C GLN A 230 1.06 7.42 26.59
N SER A 231 2.31 7.34 26.13
CA SER A 231 3.33 6.39 26.60
C SER A 231 4.17 6.91 27.77
N LEU A 232 3.98 8.17 28.20
CA LEU A 232 4.58 8.85 29.37
C LEU A 232 3.59 8.94 30.52
#